data_d81a5fe9d06873926dca5d4b41a129c1
#
_entry.id   d81a5fe9d06873926dca5d4b41a129c1
#
_cell.length_a   1.000
_cell.length_b   1.000
_cell.length_c   1.000
_cell.angle_alpha   90.00
_cell.angle_beta   90.00
_cell.angle_gamma   90.00
#
_symmetry.space_group_name_H-M   'P 1'
#
loop_
_entity.id
_entity.type
_entity.pdbx_description
1 polymer ?
#
loop_
_entity_poly.entity_id
_entity_poly.type
_entity_poly.pdbx_seq_one_letter_code
_entity_poly.pdbx_strand_id
1 'polypeptide(L)'
;MPRIPVDNPYAAPTAALPDAVPAAVPTDLLSALLAPSATKLALLCATSFGWYALYWFYRNWRALRLLSGRRRISPVWRSVFSLIWVFAYFRALERTIGAQRSALVGWLGPGLAYGCLSLIGLWPSVLSLLTLLAWTPVLLVNQRLARFKQVRGLPRGAAERFSPWTWAWLAIAAPVALLVLVGMVIAVVAGSHEIQVDLPN
;
A
#
# COMPACT_ATOMS: atom_id res chain seq x y z
N MET A 1 -16.14 -64.86 -26.90
CA MET A 1 -15.39 -63.94 -27.80
C MET A 1 -14.91 -62.75 -26.99
N PRO A 2 -13.62 -62.61 -26.78
CA PRO A 2 -13.07 -61.46 -26.07
C PRO A 2 -13.15 -60.22 -26.97
N ARG A 3 -13.69 -59.12 -26.45
CA ARG A 3 -13.72 -57.84 -27.14
C ARG A 3 -12.33 -57.23 -27.13
N ILE A 4 -11.75 -57.00 -28.29
CA ILE A 4 -10.50 -56.28 -28.48
C ILE A 4 -10.79 -54.78 -28.13
N PRO A 5 -10.06 -54.13 -27.22
CA PRO A 5 -10.20 -52.73 -26.99
C PRO A 5 -9.80 -52.00 -28.27
N VAL A 6 -10.74 -51.25 -28.84
CA VAL A 6 -10.46 -50.37 -29.97
C VAL A 6 -9.72 -49.14 -29.41
N ASP A 7 -8.42 -49.11 -29.60
CA ASP A 7 -7.61 -47.93 -29.34
C ASP A 7 -8.14 -46.79 -30.23
N ASN A 8 -8.74 -45.78 -29.62
CA ASN A 8 -9.22 -44.61 -30.33
C ASN A 8 -8.05 -43.65 -30.54
N PRO A 9 -7.46 -43.54 -31.76
CA PRO A 9 -6.32 -42.67 -32.02
C PRO A 9 -6.67 -41.17 -31.86
N TYR A 10 -7.95 -40.81 -31.71
CA TYR A 10 -8.44 -39.45 -31.46
C TYR A 10 -8.88 -39.27 -30.02
N ALA A 11 -8.66 -40.22 -29.12
CA ALA A 11 -8.86 -39.97 -27.71
C ALA A 11 -7.93 -38.84 -27.28
N ALA A 12 -8.52 -37.76 -26.82
CA ALA A 12 -7.72 -36.65 -26.25
C ALA A 12 -6.78 -37.25 -25.18
N PRO A 13 -5.48 -36.90 -25.19
CA PRO A 13 -4.57 -37.33 -24.14
C PRO A 13 -5.26 -37.05 -22.80
N THR A 14 -5.50 -38.10 -22.02
CA THR A 14 -5.87 -37.95 -20.61
C THR A 14 -4.63 -37.38 -19.93
N ALA A 15 -4.37 -36.08 -20.20
CA ALA A 15 -3.52 -35.34 -19.35
C ALA A 15 -4.22 -35.42 -17.99
N ALA A 16 -3.72 -36.28 -17.13
CA ALA A 16 -3.94 -36.13 -15.70
C ALA A 16 -3.49 -34.73 -15.43
N LEU A 17 -4.45 -33.78 -15.43
CA LEU A 17 -4.24 -32.48 -14.78
C LEU A 17 -3.76 -32.90 -13.40
N PRO A 18 -2.50 -32.68 -13.04
CA PRO A 18 -2.17 -32.75 -11.64
C PRO A 18 -3.19 -31.85 -11.03
N ASP A 19 -4.00 -32.33 -10.09
CA ASP A 19 -4.72 -31.49 -9.13
C ASP A 19 -3.63 -30.68 -8.45
N ALA A 20 -3.17 -29.66 -9.17
CA ALA A 20 -2.33 -28.62 -8.66
C ALA A 20 -3.25 -27.84 -7.74
N VAL A 21 -3.47 -28.39 -6.55
CA VAL A 21 -3.75 -27.60 -5.37
C VAL A 21 -2.77 -26.43 -5.47
N PRO A 22 -3.23 -25.19 -5.67
CA PRO A 22 -2.34 -24.06 -5.87
C PRO A 22 -1.30 -24.15 -4.76
N ALA A 23 -0.04 -24.39 -5.13
CA ALA A 23 1.02 -24.72 -4.18
C ALA A 23 0.93 -23.67 -3.08
N ALA A 24 0.61 -24.09 -1.87
CA ALA A 24 0.26 -23.19 -0.78
C ALA A 24 1.41 -22.19 -0.68
N VAL A 25 1.12 -20.90 -0.93
CA VAL A 25 2.15 -19.88 -0.97
C VAL A 25 2.95 -19.98 0.32
N PRO A 26 4.28 -20.16 0.28
CA PRO A 26 5.08 -20.39 1.46
C PRO A 26 4.82 -19.31 2.52
N THR A 27 4.52 -19.71 3.73
CA THR A 27 4.19 -18.81 4.84
C THR A 27 5.29 -17.78 5.11
N ASP A 28 6.55 -18.19 4.87
CA ASP A 28 7.72 -17.32 5.03
C ASP A 28 7.67 -16.11 4.07
N LEU A 29 7.27 -16.35 2.82
CA LEU A 29 7.13 -15.28 1.84
C LEU A 29 5.96 -14.34 2.17
N LEU A 30 4.85 -14.87 2.69
CA LEU A 30 3.72 -14.06 3.16
C LEU A 30 4.09 -13.24 4.40
N SER A 31 4.95 -13.77 5.27
CA SER A 31 5.45 -13.04 6.45
C SER A 31 6.29 -11.83 6.06
N ALA A 32 6.91 -11.82 4.88
CA ALA A 32 7.71 -10.71 4.36
C ALA A 32 6.88 -9.45 4.03
N LEU A 33 5.54 -9.59 3.89
CA LEU A 33 4.66 -8.44 3.73
C LEU A 33 4.68 -7.57 4.99
N LEU A 34 4.88 -6.27 4.82
CA LEU A 34 4.98 -5.30 5.92
C LEU A 34 3.59 -4.80 6.31
N ALA A 35 3.13 -5.16 7.51
CA ALA A 35 1.85 -4.73 8.07
C ALA A 35 2.02 -4.20 9.50
N PRO A 36 2.62 -3.02 9.70
CA PRO A 36 2.77 -2.43 11.03
C PRO A 36 1.40 -2.13 11.64
N SER A 37 1.37 -1.91 12.97
CA SER A 37 0.14 -1.44 13.61
C SER A 37 -0.34 -0.13 12.99
N ALA A 38 -1.66 0.07 12.93
CA ALA A 38 -2.24 1.28 12.36
C ALA A 38 -1.68 2.55 13.02
N THR A 39 -1.53 2.53 14.33
CA THR A 39 -0.94 3.63 15.11
C THR A 39 0.51 3.92 14.70
N LYS A 40 1.34 2.88 14.56
CA LYS A 40 2.73 3.05 14.11
C LYS A 40 2.79 3.65 12.71
N LEU A 41 1.98 3.12 11.78
CA LEU A 41 1.94 3.62 10.41
C LEU A 41 1.48 5.09 10.38
N ALA A 42 0.41 5.42 11.12
CA ALA A 42 -0.12 6.78 11.19
C ALA A 42 0.91 7.77 11.75
N LEU A 43 1.53 7.45 12.89
CA LEU A 43 2.55 8.32 13.51
C LEU A 43 3.74 8.55 12.59
N LEU A 44 4.26 7.47 11.96
CA LEU A 44 5.41 7.61 11.07
C LEU A 44 5.05 8.34 9.77
N CYS A 45 3.86 8.14 9.22
CA CYS A 45 3.42 8.90 8.04
C CYS A 45 3.17 10.37 8.37
N ALA A 46 2.52 10.67 9.49
CA ALA A 46 2.26 12.04 9.91
C ALA A 46 3.57 12.82 10.18
N THR A 47 4.50 12.23 10.94
CA THR A 47 5.78 12.89 11.29
C THR A 47 6.77 12.96 10.14
N SER A 48 6.59 12.13 9.10
CA SER A 48 7.41 12.17 7.88
C SER A 48 6.69 12.82 6.69
N PHE A 49 5.56 13.50 6.88
CA PHE A 49 4.77 14.09 5.77
C PHE A 49 4.47 13.08 4.64
N GLY A 50 4.19 11.81 5.01
CA GLY A 50 3.86 10.76 4.06
C GLY A 50 5.06 9.99 3.47
N TRP A 51 6.31 10.41 3.70
CA TRP A 51 7.49 9.70 3.19
C TRP A 51 7.56 8.24 3.67
N TYR A 52 7.08 7.97 4.88
CA TYR A 52 7.02 6.59 5.38
C TYR A 52 6.09 5.71 4.54
N ALA A 53 5.06 6.25 3.90
CA ALA A 53 4.21 5.50 2.99
C ALA A 53 4.99 4.97 1.78
N LEU A 54 5.96 5.74 1.24
CA LEU A 54 6.84 5.28 0.16
C LEU A 54 7.70 4.10 0.60
N TYR A 55 8.24 4.15 1.82
CA TYR A 55 8.96 3.01 2.39
C TYR A 55 8.06 1.79 2.55
N TRP A 56 6.81 1.98 2.99
CA TRP A 56 5.81 0.93 3.11
C TRP A 56 5.51 0.31 1.73
N PHE A 57 5.30 1.12 0.67
CA PHE A 57 5.14 0.65 -0.71
C PHE A 57 6.37 -0.15 -1.17
N TYR A 58 7.58 0.37 -0.93
CA TYR A 58 8.82 -0.30 -1.32
C TYR A 58 8.95 -1.69 -0.70
N ARG A 59 8.75 -1.79 0.61
CA ARG A 59 8.86 -3.07 1.34
C ARG A 59 7.83 -4.08 0.83
N ASN A 60 6.62 -3.65 0.60
CA ASN A 60 5.55 -4.52 0.12
C ASN A 60 5.70 -4.88 -1.37
N TRP A 61 6.17 -3.96 -2.23
CA TRP A 61 6.53 -4.32 -3.60
C TRP A 61 7.67 -5.34 -3.66
N ARG A 62 8.65 -5.23 -2.76
CA ARG A 62 9.72 -6.22 -2.63
C ARG A 62 9.16 -7.59 -2.24
N ALA A 63 8.24 -7.65 -1.28
CA ALA A 63 7.57 -8.89 -0.89
C ALA A 63 6.73 -9.46 -2.04
N LEU A 64 5.91 -8.65 -2.72
CA LEU A 64 5.13 -9.07 -3.89
C LEU A 64 6.00 -9.56 -5.05
N ARG A 65 7.18 -8.98 -5.25
CA ARG A 65 8.16 -9.46 -6.23
C ARG A 65 8.62 -10.88 -5.90
N LEU A 66 8.93 -11.15 -4.62
CA LEU A 66 9.33 -12.48 -4.17
C LEU A 66 8.18 -13.49 -4.32
N LEU A 67 6.96 -13.10 -3.91
CA LEU A 67 5.77 -13.93 -4.01
C LEU A 67 5.39 -14.28 -5.46
N SER A 68 5.55 -13.33 -6.39
CA SER A 68 5.18 -13.52 -7.80
C SER A 68 6.28 -14.16 -8.66
N GLY A 69 7.50 -14.31 -8.16
CA GLY A 69 8.67 -14.78 -8.91
C GLY A 69 9.08 -13.86 -10.07
N ARG A 70 8.40 -12.72 -10.25
CA ARG A 70 8.63 -11.80 -11.38
C ARG A 70 9.82 -10.90 -11.15
N ARG A 71 10.99 -11.26 -11.67
CA ARG A 71 12.24 -10.47 -11.56
C ARG A 71 12.16 -9.07 -12.18
N ARG A 72 11.27 -8.84 -13.16
CA ARG A 72 11.09 -7.55 -13.85
C ARG A 72 10.43 -6.45 -13.01
N ILE A 73 9.91 -6.76 -11.82
CA ILE A 73 9.31 -5.75 -10.94
C ILE A 73 10.44 -4.99 -10.26
N SER A 74 10.59 -3.70 -10.56
CA SER A 74 11.48 -2.81 -9.80
C SER A 74 10.71 -2.21 -8.61
N PRO A 75 11.01 -2.60 -7.35
CA PRO A 75 10.31 -2.07 -6.19
C PRO A 75 10.56 -0.58 -5.99
N VAL A 76 11.77 -0.10 -6.28
CA VAL A 76 12.18 1.30 -6.09
C VAL A 76 11.35 2.21 -6.99
N TRP A 77 11.41 2.00 -8.31
CA TRP A 77 10.66 2.83 -9.27
C TRP A 77 9.16 2.85 -8.99
N ARG A 78 8.57 1.68 -8.64
CA ARG A 78 7.15 1.59 -8.35
C ARG A 78 6.76 2.25 -7.04
N SER A 79 7.69 2.43 -6.11
CA SER A 79 7.43 3.15 -4.87
C SER A 79 7.58 4.66 -5.06
N VAL A 80 8.62 5.12 -5.77
CA VAL A 80 8.81 6.53 -6.08
C VAL A 80 7.63 7.05 -6.91
N PHE A 81 7.19 6.30 -7.91
CA PHE A 81 6.00 6.61 -8.70
C PHE A 81 4.74 5.94 -8.16
N SER A 82 4.58 5.92 -6.82
CA SER A 82 3.45 5.26 -6.15
C SER A 82 2.09 5.79 -6.64
N LEU A 83 2.00 7.06 -7.01
CA LEU A 83 0.79 7.67 -7.53
C LEU A 83 0.27 6.95 -8.79
N ILE A 84 1.17 6.54 -9.69
CA ILE A 84 0.82 5.82 -10.93
C ILE A 84 0.56 4.34 -10.62
N TRP A 85 1.38 3.75 -9.74
CA TRP A 85 1.37 2.31 -9.49
C TRP A 85 0.47 1.89 -8.32
N VAL A 86 -0.20 2.82 -7.63
CA VAL A 86 -1.05 2.53 -6.48
C VAL A 86 -2.17 1.55 -6.80
N PHE A 87 -2.83 1.70 -7.95
CA PHE A 87 -3.90 0.80 -8.39
C PHE A 87 -3.36 -0.61 -8.66
N ALA A 88 -2.24 -0.71 -9.37
CA ALA A 88 -1.60 -2.00 -9.64
C ALA A 88 -1.14 -2.67 -8.35
N TYR A 89 -0.64 -1.90 -7.39
CA TYR A 89 -0.23 -2.39 -6.09
C TYR A 89 -1.41 -2.93 -5.28
N PHE A 90 -2.46 -2.13 -5.08
CA PHE A 90 -3.62 -2.56 -4.29
C PHE A 90 -4.31 -3.76 -4.91
N ARG A 91 -4.43 -3.80 -6.24
CA ARG A 91 -4.96 -4.96 -6.97
C ARG A 91 -4.09 -6.22 -6.80
N ALA A 92 -2.76 -6.07 -6.87
CA ALA A 92 -1.85 -7.19 -6.66
C ALA A 92 -1.92 -7.71 -5.22
N LEU A 93 -2.01 -6.80 -4.24
CA LEU A 93 -2.14 -7.14 -2.83
C LEU A 93 -3.46 -7.88 -2.56
N GLU A 94 -4.60 -7.38 -3.05
CA GLU A 94 -5.92 -8.01 -2.91
C GLU A 94 -5.93 -9.45 -3.47
N ARG A 95 -5.31 -9.66 -4.63
CA ARG A 95 -5.15 -11.00 -5.19
C ARG A 95 -4.32 -11.92 -4.30
N THR A 96 -3.26 -11.38 -3.69
CA THR A 96 -2.37 -12.14 -2.81
C THR A 96 -3.06 -12.54 -1.51
N ILE A 97 -3.90 -11.65 -0.94
CA ILE A 97 -4.63 -11.93 0.29
C ILE A 97 -5.93 -12.72 0.05
N GLY A 98 -6.29 -12.97 -1.24
CA GLY A 98 -7.49 -13.72 -1.61
C GLY A 98 -8.80 -13.01 -1.24
N ALA A 99 -8.79 -11.68 -1.16
CA ALA A 99 -9.97 -10.90 -0.81
C ALA A 99 -10.89 -10.78 -2.03
N GLN A 100 -11.99 -11.52 -2.02
CA GLN A 100 -13.08 -11.37 -3.00
C GLN A 100 -13.98 -10.20 -2.61
N ARG A 101 -13.57 -8.99 -2.92
CA ARG A 101 -14.34 -7.78 -2.66
C ARG A 101 -14.69 -7.07 -3.96
N SER A 102 -15.73 -6.21 -3.93
CA SER A 102 -15.98 -5.33 -5.05
C SER A 102 -14.75 -4.44 -5.32
N ALA A 103 -14.48 -4.11 -6.57
CA ALA A 103 -13.32 -3.31 -6.95
C ALA A 103 -13.27 -1.96 -6.21
N LEU A 104 -14.42 -1.32 -5.99
CA LEU A 104 -14.52 -0.04 -5.27
C LEU A 104 -14.04 -0.14 -3.82
N VAL A 105 -14.46 -1.17 -3.09
CA VAL A 105 -14.06 -1.35 -1.68
C VAL A 105 -12.63 -1.89 -1.60
N GLY A 106 -12.24 -2.73 -2.56
CA GLY A 106 -10.94 -3.40 -2.56
C GLY A 106 -9.79 -2.47 -2.92
N TRP A 107 -9.50 -2.33 -4.19
CA TRP A 107 -8.30 -1.66 -4.70
C TRP A 107 -8.56 -0.30 -5.33
N LEU A 108 -9.75 -0.10 -5.93
CA LEU A 108 -10.06 1.12 -6.69
C LEU A 108 -10.31 2.31 -5.76
N GLY A 109 -11.18 2.16 -4.76
CA GLY A 109 -11.52 3.22 -3.83
C GLY A 109 -10.32 3.79 -3.07
N PRO A 110 -9.52 2.95 -2.36
CA PRO A 110 -8.30 3.43 -1.71
C PRO A 110 -7.29 4.02 -2.71
N GLY A 111 -7.20 3.47 -3.94
CA GLY A 111 -6.34 4.00 -4.99
C GLY A 111 -6.77 5.39 -5.46
N LEU A 112 -8.05 5.59 -5.72
CA LEU A 112 -8.62 6.89 -6.08
C LEU A 112 -8.44 7.91 -4.95
N ALA A 113 -8.75 7.53 -3.71
CA ALA A 113 -8.57 8.41 -2.56
C ALA A 113 -7.11 8.84 -2.40
N TYR A 114 -6.15 7.91 -2.52
CA TYR A 114 -4.73 8.23 -2.50
C TYR A 114 -4.35 9.18 -3.64
N GLY A 115 -4.80 8.89 -4.86
CA GLY A 115 -4.51 9.69 -6.05
C GLY A 115 -5.09 11.10 -5.94
N CYS A 116 -6.36 11.23 -5.61
CA CYS A 116 -7.04 12.52 -5.47
C CYS A 116 -6.39 13.39 -4.39
N LEU A 117 -6.14 12.81 -3.18
CA LEU A 117 -5.50 13.56 -2.10
C LEU A 117 -4.07 13.99 -2.46
N SER A 118 -3.33 13.16 -3.19
CA SER A 118 -1.97 13.51 -3.64
C SER A 118 -1.98 14.60 -4.73
N LEU A 119 -2.96 14.59 -5.63
CA LEU A 119 -3.06 15.57 -6.72
C LEU A 119 -3.56 16.95 -6.25
N ILE A 120 -4.39 16.99 -5.20
CA ILE A 120 -4.85 18.26 -4.59
C ILE A 120 -3.66 19.11 -4.15
N GLY A 121 -2.56 18.51 -3.72
CA GLY A 121 -1.34 19.21 -3.32
C GLY A 121 -0.62 19.94 -4.44
N LEU A 122 -0.95 19.68 -5.70
CA LEU A 122 -0.40 20.40 -6.84
C LEU A 122 -1.05 21.79 -7.05
N TRP A 123 -2.20 22.03 -6.40
CA TRP A 123 -2.92 23.29 -6.51
C TRP A 123 -2.53 24.23 -5.37
N PRO A 124 -2.07 25.46 -5.63
CA PRO A 124 -1.69 26.42 -4.61
C PRO A 124 -2.94 26.99 -3.93
N SER A 125 -3.49 26.29 -2.98
CA SER A 125 -4.69 26.68 -2.22
C SER A 125 -4.66 26.11 -0.81
N VAL A 126 -5.53 26.58 0.07
CA VAL A 126 -5.73 26.00 1.41
C VAL A 126 -6.05 24.50 1.33
N LEU A 127 -6.69 24.06 0.25
CA LEU A 127 -7.00 22.65 0.02
C LEU A 127 -5.75 21.78 -0.14
N SER A 128 -4.59 22.35 -0.50
CA SER A 128 -3.33 21.62 -0.58
C SER A 128 -2.94 20.97 0.75
N LEU A 129 -3.39 21.50 1.88
CA LEU A 129 -3.20 20.88 3.20
C LEU A 129 -3.80 19.48 3.30
N LEU A 130 -4.84 19.17 2.50
CA LEU A 130 -5.43 17.83 2.44
C LEU A 130 -4.46 16.78 1.93
N THR A 131 -3.42 17.17 1.19
CA THR A 131 -2.37 16.24 0.76
C THR A 131 -1.64 15.61 1.95
N LEU A 132 -1.58 16.30 3.08
CA LEU A 132 -1.03 15.74 4.31
C LEU A 132 -1.80 14.50 4.79
N LEU A 133 -3.03 14.30 4.32
CA LEU A 133 -3.86 13.14 4.60
C LEU A 133 -3.78 12.07 3.51
N ALA A 134 -2.98 12.27 2.44
CA ALA A 134 -2.90 11.32 1.31
C ALA A 134 -2.47 9.90 1.72
N TRP A 135 -1.79 9.74 2.84
CA TRP A 135 -1.42 8.44 3.38
C TRP A 135 -2.56 7.69 4.08
N THR A 136 -3.70 8.35 4.38
CA THR A 136 -4.82 7.72 5.12
C THR A 136 -5.44 6.52 4.39
N PRO A 137 -5.62 6.50 3.05
CA PRO A 137 -6.08 5.31 2.34
C PRO A 137 -5.13 4.11 2.50
N VAL A 138 -3.83 4.37 2.69
CA VAL A 138 -2.84 3.33 2.94
C VAL A 138 -3.10 2.62 4.27
N LEU A 139 -3.62 3.34 5.30
CA LEU A 139 -4.01 2.75 6.58
C LEU A 139 -5.09 1.68 6.39
N LEU A 140 -6.11 1.96 5.57
CA LEU A 140 -7.20 1.03 5.32
C LEU A 140 -6.69 -0.28 4.71
N VAL A 141 -5.78 -0.16 3.74
CA VAL A 141 -5.17 -1.32 3.08
C VAL A 141 -4.24 -2.05 4.05
N ASN A 142 -3.45 -1.33 4.84
CA ASN A 142 -2.58 -1.90 5.85
C ASN A 142 -3.35 -2.67 6.94
N GLN A 143 -4.50 -2.13 7.40
CA GLN A 143 -5.35 -2.84 8.38
C GLN A 143 -5.88 -4.17 7.84
N ARG A 144 -6.25 -4.22 6.55
CA ARG A 144 -6.67 -5.46 5.89
C ARG A 144 -5.54 -6.48 5.84
N LEU A 145 -4.34 -6.01 5.48
CA LEU A 145 -3.15 -6.84 5.45
C LEU A 145 -2.79 -7.36 6.85
N ALA A 146 -2.89 -6.52 7.88
CA ALA A 146 -2.65 -6.91 9.27
C ALA A 146 -3.65 -7.97 9.75
N ARG A 147 -4.94 -7.80 9.42
CA ARG A 147 -5.98 -8.80 9.71
C ARG A 147 -5.72 -10.13 9.00
N PHE A 148 -5.34 -10.07 7.72
CA PHE A 148 -4.98 -11.27 6.96
C PHE A 148 -3.82 -12.03 7.62
N LYS A 149 -2.75 -11.32 8.03
CA LYS A 149 -1.62 -11.92 8.74
C LYS A 149 -2.06 -12.54 10.09
N GLN A 150 -2.92 -11.84 10.82
CA GLN A 150 -3.42 -12.31 12.11
C GLN A 150 -4.26 -13.58 11.96
N VAL A 151 -5.19 -13.62 11.01
CA VAL A 151 -6.04 -14.80 10.75
C VAL A 151 -5.22 -16.02 10.35
N ARG A 152 -4.13 -15.81 9.62
CA ARG A 152 -3.21 -16.89 9.20
C ARG A 152 -2.12 -17.21 10.21
N GLY A 153 -2.12 -16.59 11.38
CA GLY A 153 -1.10 -16.83 12.42
C GLY A 153 0.31 -16.45 11.98
N LEU A 154 0.45 -15.56 10.98
CA LEU A 154 1.76 -15.16 10.48
C LEU A 154 2.52 -14.29 11.50
N PRO A 155 3.82 -14.53 11.72
CA PRO A 155 4.60 -13.79 12.69
C PRO A 155 4.73 -12.32 12.29
N ARG A 156 4.68 -11.44 13.28
CA ARG A 156 4.99 -10.03 13.09
C ARG A 156 6.50 -9.83 13.02
N GLY A 157 6.97 -9.27 11.91
CA GLY A 157 8.38 -8.95 11.73
C GLY A 157 8.86 -7.84 12.68
N ALA A 158 10.18 -7.77 12.89
CA ALA A 158 10.79 -6.72 13.74
C ALA A 158 10.44 -5.30 13.26
N ALA A 159 10.33 -5.09 11.95
CA ALA A 159 9.93 -3.80 11.35
C ALA A 159 8.48 -3.39 11.66
N GLU A 160 7.62 -4.32 12.08
CA GLU A 160 6.22 -4.06 12.40
C GLU A 160 6.02 -3.63 13.86
N ARG A 161 6.97 -3.96 14.74
CA ARG A 161 6.94 -3.61 16.16
C ARG A 161 7.52 -2.23 16.39
N PHE A 162 7.09 -1.57 17.47
CA PHE A 162 7.78 -0.38 17.96
C PHE A 162 9.18 -0.79 18.44
N SER A 163 10.20 -0.15 17.91
CA SER A 163 11.59 -0.34 18.30
C SER A 163 12.09 0.92 19.00
N PRO A 164 13.19 0.86 19.78
CA PRO A 164 13.80 2.06 20.35
C PRO A 164 14.10 3.13 19.31
N TRP A 165 14.54 2.74 18.11
CA TRP A 165 14.76 3.65 16.98
C TRP A 165 13.49 4.33 16.50
N THR A 166 12.33 3.66 16.56
CA THR A 166 11.05 4.28 16.22
C THR A 166 10.69 5.38 17.21
N TRP A 167 10.93 5.14 18.49
CA TRP A 167 10.70 6.14 19.54
C TRP A 167 11.67 7.32 19.45
N ALA A 168 12.98 7.04 19.21
CA ALA A 168 13.97 8.08 18.98
C ALA A 168 13.61 8.97 17.78
N TRP A 169 13.18 8.34 16.66
CA TRP A 169 12.68 9.07 15.50
C TRP A 169 11.48 9.95 15.86
N LEU A 170 10.48 9.41 16.52
CA LEU A 170 9.28 10.17 16.89
C LEU A 170 9.58 11.32 17.83
N ALA A 171 10.49 11.14 18.78
CA ALA A 171 10.89 12.19 19.71
C ALA A 171 11.50 13.42 19.01
N ILE A 172 12.21 13.21 17.90
CA ILE A 172 12.81 14.27 17.11
C ILE A 172 11.86 14.77 16.03
N ALA A 173 11.26 13.85 15.28
CA ALA A 173 10.47 14.18 14.10
C ALA A 173 9.10 14.79 14.44
N ALA A 174 8.47 14.42 15.56
CA ALA A 174 7.14 14.95 15.91
C ALA A 174 7.16 16.45 16.23
N PRO A 175 8.06 16.99 17.07
CA PRO A 175 8.12 18.43 17.30
C PRO A 175 8.51 19.20 16.03
N VAL A 176 9.42 18.66 15.21
CA VAL A 176 9.79 19.30 13.93
C VAL A 176 8.60 19.32 12.98
N ALA A 177 7.87 18.21 12.85
CA ALA A 177 6.68 18.15 12.01
C ALA A 177 5.59 19.11 12.49
N LEU A 178 5.41 19.27 13.80
CA LEU A 178 4.48 20.22 14.36
C LEU A 178 4.86 21.67 14.01
N LEU A 179 6.12 22.03 14.16
CA LEU A 179 6.62 23.37 13.80
C LEU A 179 6.43 23.66 12.32
N VAL A 180 6.75 22.71 11.45
CA VAL A 180 6.55 22.84 10.00
C VAL A 180 5.07 23.00 9.67
N LEU A 181 4.20 22.21 10.30
CA LEU A 181 2.75 22.30 10.10
C LEU A 181 2.21 23.67 10.51
N VAL A 182 2.60 24.16 11.69
CA VAL A 182 2.22 25.49 12.18
C VAL A 182 2.70 26.57 11.22
N GLY A 183 3.96 26.51 10.79
CA GLY A 183 4.51 27.46 9.80
C GLY A 183 3.75 27.43 8.47
N MET A 184 3.39 26.25 8.00
CA MET A 184 2.62 26.07 6.76
C MET A 184 1.20 26.66 6.89
N VAL A 185 0.53 26.45 8.02
CA VAL A 185 -0.80 27.03 8.28
C VAL A 185 -0.71 28.56 8.33
N ILE A 186 0.27 29.12 9.04
CA ILE A 186 0.49 30.57 9.11
C ILE A 186 0.73 31.14 7.71
N ALA A 187 1.58 30.53 6.90
CA ALA A 187 1.87 30.99 5.55
C ALA A 187 0.63 30.99 4.64
N VAL A 188 -0.21 29.94 4.74
CA VAL A 188 -1.46 29.85 3.97
C VAL A 188 -2.45 30.94 4.41
N VAL A 189 -2.59 31.16 5.72
CA VAL A 189 -3.51 32.19 6.26
C VAL A 189 -3.01 33.56 5.89
N ALA A 190 -1.72 33.87 6.01
CA ALA A 190 -1.15 35.15 5.63
C ALA A 190 -1.35 35.45 4.13
N GLY A 191 -1.03 34.47 3.27
CA GLY A 191 -1.22 34.62 1.82
C GLY A 191 -2.67 34.79 1.38
N SER A 192 -3.63 34.27 2.14
CA SER A 192 -5.05 34.45 1.85
C SER A 192 -5.54 35.89 2.18
N HIS A 193 -4.90 36.56 3.13
CA HIS A 193 -5.20 37.95 3.47
C HIS A 193 -4.70 38.94 2.42
N GLU A 194 -3.55 38.71 1.81
CA GLU A 194 -3.00 39.58 0.77
C GLU A 194 -3.89 39.62 -0.49
N ILE A 195 -4.49 38.49 -0.87
CA ILE A 195 -5.38 38.40 -2.05
C ILE A 195 -6.68 39.20 -1.84
N GLN A 196 -7.17 39.38 -0.60
CA GLN A 196 -8.39 40.14 -0.34
C GLN A 196 -8.19 41.64 -0.37
N VAL A 197 -6.98 42.15 -0.14
CA VAL A 197 -6.67 43.57 -0.12
C VAL A 197 -6.53 44.17 -1.52
N ASP A 198 -6.16 43.34 -2.51
CA ASP A 198 -5.93 43.77 -3.90
C ASP A 198 -7.17 43.74 -4.81
N LEU A 199 -8.37 43.47 -4.28
CA LEU A 199 -9.60 43.57 -5.08
C LEU A 199 -10.04 45.02 -5.14
N PRO A 200 -9.97 45.74 -6.31
CA PRO A 200 -10.45 47.08 -6.45
C PRO A 200 -11.97 47.12 -6.27
N ASN A 201 -12.47 48.05 -5.45
CA ASN A 201 -13.89 48.34 -5.30
C ASN A 201 -14.51 48.86 -6.60
#